data_aecab1a028f8fbccba7a5e5082b14444
#
_entry.id   aecab1a028f8fbccba7a5e5082b14444
#
_cell.length_a   1.000
_cell.length_b   1.000
_cell.length_c   1.000
_cell.angle_alpha   90.00
_cell.angle_beta   90.00
_cell.angle_gamma   90.00
#
_symmetry.space_group_name_H-M   'P 1'
#
loop_
_entity.id
_entity.type
_entity.pdbx_description
1 polymer ?
#
loop_
_entity_poly.entity_id
_entity_poly.type
_entity_poly.pdbx_seq_one_letter_code
_entity_poly.pdbx_strand_id
1 'polypeptide(L)'
;MGAFECSCFMSKPFLFLTVLTVFFLSFSQVATPLPPHISCSPGEEALFNGHDLSEWQAQDMSYWSVVDGAIVGTAGEKKIKGNQFLWHEREVRDFHLSLAVRQVPFAANAGIQFRSQPRAGGSAFGYQADVGKGWWGTLYHEHGRGILAKSRVTGEEHLNQEGWNQYEILAMGPDIWLFLNGKISVALHDPEGERSGRIALQVHGGMPQRVEYKGLNLTENPTGGIAGSNQNALREFLQK
;
A
#
# COMPACT_ATOMS: atom_id res chain seq x y z
N MET A 1 94.27 -15.26 47.97
CA MET A 1 93.74 -14.51 46.84
C MET A 1 92.27 -14.84 46.80
N GLY A 2 91.46 -13.90 47.06
CA GLY A 2 90.14 -13.94 47.60
C GLY A 2 89.06 -14.52 46.66
N ALA A 3 88.29 -15.42 47.22
CA ALA A 3 87.01 -15.85 46.63
C ALA A 3 85.90 -15.04 47.30
N PHE A 4 85.09 -14.37 46.49
CA PHE A 4 83.88 -13.71 46.93
C PHE A 4 82.71 -14.62 46.70
N GLU A 5 82.02 -15.04 47.76
CA GLU A 5 80.72 -15.73 47.69
C GLU A 5 79.64 -14.68 47.40
N CYS A 6 78.82 -14.98 46.39
CA CYS A 6 77.62 -14.22 46.05
C CYS A 6 76.39 -14.96 46.54
N SER A 7 75.80 -14.39 47.59
CA SER A 7 74.53 -14.90 48.16
C SER A 7 73.37 -14.50 47.28
N CYS A 8 72.61 -15.52 46.73
CA CYS A 8 71.46 -15.35 45.91
C CYS A 8 70.19 -15.35 46.79
N PHE A 9 69.55 -14.18 46.92
CA PHE A 9 68.25 -14.01 47.57
C PHE A 9 67.16 -14.39 46.57
N MET A 10 66.48 -15.48 46.80
CA MET A 10 65.29 -15.88 46.06
C MET A 10 64.08 -15.11 46.61
N SER A 11 63.62 -14.12 45.88
CA SER A 11 62.34 -13.48 46.11
C SER A 11 61.22 -14.29 45.43
N LYS A 12 60.20 -14.72 46.20
CA LYS A 12 59.01 -15.37 45.70
C LYS A 12 58.10 -14.33 45.01
N PRO A 13 57.54 -14.62 43.82
CA PRO A 13 56.57 -13.73 43.21
C PRO A 13 55.20 -13.94 43.90
N PHE A 14 54.65 -12.83 44.41
CA PHE A 14 53.22 -12.75 44.80
C PHE A 14 52.37 -12.71 43.56
N LEU A 15 51.58 -13.76 43.34
CA LEU A 15 50.62 -13.82 42.25
C LEU A 15 49.35 -13.08 42.69
N PHE A 16 49.16 -11.84 42.23
CA PHE A 16 47.91 -11.11 42.35
C PHE A 16 46.92 -11.63 41.32
N LEU A 17 45.95 -12.44 41.77
CA LEU A 17 44.82 -12.94 40.96
C LEU A 17 43.77 -11.80 40.90
N THR A 18 43.84 -10.96 39.88
CA THR A 18 42.78 -9.98 39.59
C THR A 18 41.57 -10.71 38.97
N VAL A 19 40.54 -10.94 39.76
CA VAL A 19 39.27 -11.40 39.27
C VAL A 19 38.58 -10.27 38.51
N LEU A 20 38.63 -10.32 37.17
CA LEU A 20 37.93 -9.38 36.31
C LEU A 20 36.43 -9.84 36.24
N THR A 21 35.57 -9.22 37.05
CA THR A 21 34.13 -9.45 37.01
C THR A 21 33.59 -8.74 35.77
N VAL A 22 33.38 -9.47 34.69
CA VAL A 22 32.72 -8.98 33.48
C VAL A 22 31.21 -8.92 33.77
N PHE A 23 30.71 -7.73 34.03
CA PHE A 23 29.26 -7.49 34.04
C PHE A 23 28.73 -7.54 32.59
N PHE A 24 28.06 -8.65 32.23
CA PHE A 24 27.24 -8.70 31.05
C PHE A 24 25.98 -7.86 31.28
N LEU A 25 25.99 -6.61 30.85
CA LEU A 25 24.78 -5.84 30.69
C LEU A 25 24.01 -6.42 29.53
N SER A 26 23.02 -7.27 29.84
CA SER A 26 22.03 -7.71 28.86
C SER A 26 21.18 -6.51 28.46
N PHE A 27 21.55 -5.82 27.38
CA PHE A 27 20.65 -4.90 26.70
C PHE A 27 19.53 -5.72 26.10
N SER A 28 18.39 -5.78 26.79
CA SER A 28 17.13 -6.22 26.20
C SER A 28 16.78 -5.17 25.14
N GLN A 29 17.10 -5.46 23.89
CA GLN A 29 16.61 -4.63 22.78
C GLN A 29 15.08 -4.81 22.77
N VAL A 30 14.38 -3.79 23.22
CA VAL A 30 12.93 -3.68 22.99
C VAL A 30 12.79 -3.54 21.48
N ALA A 31 12.37 -4.63 20.84
CA ALA A 31 12.09 -4.60 19.41
C ALA A 31 11.05 -3.51 19.15
N THR A 32 11.40 -2.51 18.36
CA THR A 32 10.44 -1.52 17.89
C THR A 32 9.33 -2.27 17.14
N PRO A 33 8.05 -2.02 17.47
CA PRO A 33 6.95 -2.66 16.76
C PRO A 33 7.09 -2.37 15.25
N LEU A 34 6.96 -3.40 14.44
CA LEU A 34 6.91 -3.22 12.98
C LEU A 34 5.74 -2.29 12.63
N PRO A 35 5.90 -1.43 11.62
CA PRO A 35 4.80 -0.60 11.16
C PRO A 35 3.63 -1.49 10.72
N PRO A 36 2.38 -1.00 10.82
CA PRO A 36 1.21 -1.73 10.33
C PRO A 36 1.39 -2.12 8.87
N HIS A 37 1.21 -3.36 8.55
CA HIS A 37 1.27 -3.88 7.19
C HIS A 37 0.21 -4.97 7.00
N ILE A 38 -0.19 -5.20 5.76
CA ILE A 38 -1.13 -6.26 5.44
C ILE A 38 -0.37 -7.59 5.49
N SER A 39 -0.86 -8.52 6.31
CA SER A 39 -0.38 -9.90 6.37
C SER A 39 -1.48 -10.80 5.86
N CYS A 40 -1.41 -11.18 4.59
CA CYS A 40 -2.33 -12.10 3.96
C CYS A 40 -1.69 -13.47 3.77
N SER A 41 -2.51 -14.52 3.82
CA SER A 41 -2.08 -15.88 3.50
C SER A 41 -1.74 -16.03 2.01
N PRO A 42 -0.91 -17.01 1.64
CA PRO A 42 -0.57 -17.26 0.25
C PRO A 42 -1.81 -17.58 -0.57
N GLY A 43 -1.89 -17.04 -1.77
CA GLY A 43 -3.04 -17.11 -2.69
C GLY A 43 -3.10 -15.88 -3.58
N GLU A 44 -2.04 -15.05 -3.57
CA GLU A 44 -1.92 -13.90 -4.44
C GLU A 44 -1.82 -14.34 -5.90
N GLU A 45 -2.68 -13.81 -6.74
CA GLU A 45 -2.66 -14.03 -8.18
C GLU A 45 -2.57 -12.70 -8.93
N ALA A 46 -1.93 -12.72 -10.09
CA ALA A 46 -1.87 -11.55 -10.95
C ALA A 46 -3.24 -11.28 -11.57
N LEU A 47 -3.84 -10.12 -11.24
CA LEU A 47 -5.10 -9.65 -11.84
C LEU A 47 -4.87 -9.07 -13.25
N PHE A 48 -3.63 -8.82 -13.61
CA PHE A 48 -3.21 -8.35 -14.93
C PHE A 48 -2.00 -9.16 -15.40
N ASN A 49 -2.09 -9.72 -16.59
CA ASN A 49 -1.08 -10.61 -17.17
C ASN A 49 0.19 -9.90 -17.67
N GLY A 50 0.21 -8.56 -17.68
CA GLY A 50 1.34 -7.75 -18.13
C GLY A 50 1.44 -7.54 -19.64
N HIS A 51 0.54 -8.13 -20.44
CA HIS A 51 0.66 -8.19 -21.90
C HIS A 51 -0.53 -7.62 -22.66
N ASP A 52 -1.75 -7.89 -22.24
CA ASP A 52 -2.96 -7.47 -22.93
C ASP A 52 -4.12 -7.18 -21.96
N LEU A 53 -5.23 -6.71 -22.49
CA LEU A 53 -6.42 -6.35 -21.75
C LEU A 53 -7.56 -7.38 -21.96
N SER A 54 -7.26 -8.66 -22.16
CA SER A 54 -8.24 -9.70 -22.50
C SER A 54 -9.31 -9.89 -21.41
N GLU A 55 -8.99 -9.67 -20.14
CA GLU A 55 -9.91 -9.76 -18.99
C GLU A 55 -10.48 -8.40 -18.56
N TRP A 56 -10.24 -7.36 -19.38
CA TRP A 56 -10.60 -5.99 -19.07
C TRP A 56 -11.47 -5.37 -20.16
N GLN A 57 -12.48 -4.60 -19.76
CA GLN A 57 -13.45 -3.98 -20.65
C GLN A 57 -13.69 -2.52 -20.26
N ALA A 58 -13.82 -1.66 -21.26
CA ALA A 58 -14.24 -0.28 -21.09
C ALA A 58 -15.34 0.07 -22.11
N GLN A 59 -16.12 1.11 -21.84
CA GLN A 59 -17.07 1.64 -22.83
C GLN A 59 -16.34 2.10 -24.09
N ASP A 60 -15.16 2.68 -23.93
CA ASP A 60 -14.28 3.09 -25.02
C ASP A 60 -12.85 2.62 -24.73
N MET A 61 -12.46 1.54 -25.40
CA MET A 61 -11.11 0.97 -25.27
C MET A 61 -10.02 1.84 -25.86
N SER A 62 -10.34 2.86 -26.65
CA SER A 62 -9.33 3.75 -27.25
C SER A 62 -8.54 4.58 -26.25
N TYR A 63 -9.05 4.71 -25.02
CA TYR A 63 -8.34 5.36 -23.90
C TYR A 63 -7.32 4.45 -23.22
N TRP A 64 -7.32 3.16 -23.52
CA TRP A 64 -6.58 2.16 -22.78
C TRP A 64 -5.61 1.38 -23.65
N SER A 65 -4.43 1.11 -23.13
CA SER A 65 -3.38 0.34 -23.80
C SER A 65 -2.48 -0.35 -22.77
N VAL A 66 -1.62 -1.24 -23.25
CA VAL A 66 -0.55 -1.84 -22.44
C VAL A 66 0.78 -1.32 -22.97
N VAL A 67 1.61 -0.78 -22.09
CA VAL A 67 2.95 -0.28 -22.40
C VAL A 67 3.90 -0.71 -21.29
N ASP A 68 4.99 -1.38 -21.64
CA ASP A 68 6.03 -1.82 -20.70
C ASP A 68 5.48 -2.58 -19.47
N GLY A 69 4.52 -3.47 -19.69
CA GLY A 69 3.90 -4.26 -18.63
C GLY A 69 2.98 -3.46 -17.69
N ALA A 70 2.56 -2.28 -18.09
CA ALA A 70 1.61 -1.47 -17.36
C ALA A 70 0.33 -1.22 -18.18
N ILE A 71 -0.82 -1.22 -17.53
CA ILE A 71 -2.08 -0.70 -18.08
C ILE A 71 -1.97 0.83 -18.09
N VAL A 72 -2.21 1.43 -19.24
CA VAL A 72 -2.12 2.88 -19.44
C VAL A 72 -3.48 3.43 -19.83
N GLY A 73 -3.97 4.38 -19.03
CA GLY A 73 -5.14 5.19 -19.35
C GLY A 73 -4.74 6.59 -19.79
N THR A 74 -5.10 7.00 -21.01
CA THR A 74 -4.78 8.34 -21.53
C THR A 74 -5.70 8.75 -22.67
N ALA A 75 -5.89 10.05 -22.84
CA ALA A 75 -6.47 10.65 -24.06
C ALA A 75 -5.40 11.30 -24.94
N GLY A 76 -4.11 11.06 -24.66
CA GLY A 76 -3.01 11.79 -25.30
C GLY A 76 -3.08 13.27 -24.93
N GLU A 77 -2.98 14.15 -25.92
CA GLU A 77 -3.04 15.62 -25.72
C GLU A 77 -4.47 16.17 -25.60
N LYS A 78 -5.49 15.34 -25.78
CA LYS A 78 -6.88 15.76 -25.75
C LYS A 78 -7.43 15.70 -24.31
N LYS A 79 -8.37 16.59 -24.00
CA LYS A 79 -9.17 16.48 -22.79
C LYS A 79 -10.12 15.29 -22.90
N ILE A 80 -10.18 14.47 -21.86
CA ILE A 80 -11.17 13.42 -21.71
C ILE A 80 -12.49 14.08 -21.31
N LYS A 81 -13.59 13.76 -22.00
CA LYS A 81 -14.93 14.33 -21.78
C LYS A 81 -15.67 13.71 -20.59
N GLY A 82 -15.05 13.21 -19.64
CA GLY A 82 -15.66 12.51 -18.51
C GLY A 82 -14.75 11.39 -18.06
N ASN A 83 -15.07 10.84 -16.92
CA ASN A 83 -14.30 9.73 -16.40
C ASN A 83 -14.41 8.50 -17.32
N GLN A 84 -13.31 7.81 -17.53
CA GLN A 84 -13.25 6.55 -18.24
C GLN A 84 -12.83 5.47 -17.27
N PHE A 85 -13.51 4.33 -17.32
CA PHE A 85 -13.24 3.21 -16.42
C PHE A 85 -12.93 1.95 -17.24
N LEU A 86 -11.86 1.30 -16.88
CA LEU A 86 -11.47 -0.02 -17.38
C LEU A 86 -11.81 -1.05 -16.32
N TRP A 87 -12.82 -1.86 -16.58
CA TRP A 87 -13.39 -2.83 -15.67
C TRP A 87 -12.77 -4.19 -15.83
N HIS A 88 -12.32 -4.79 -14.75
CA HIS A 88 -12.04 -6.22 -14.72
C HIS A 88 -13.35 -7.02 -14.74
N GLU A 89 -13.37 -8.18 -15.37
CA GLU A 89 -14.60 -8.98 -15.47
C GLU A 89 -15.01 -9.65 -14.15
N ARG A 90 -14.02 -9.90 -13.27
CA ARG A 90 -14.24 -10.60 -11.99
C ARG A 90 -14.92 -9.70 -10.97
N GLU A 91 -15.89 -10.29 -10.25
CA GLU A 91 -16.50 -9.71 -9.07
C GLU A 91 -15.78 -10.20 -7.80
N VAL A 92 -15.47 -9.30 -6.88
CA VAL A 92 -14.78 -9.59 -5.62
C VAL A 92 -15.63 -9.19 -4.42
N ARG A 93 -15.44 -9.88 -3.29
CA ARG A 93 -16.10 -9.57 -2.02
C ARG A 93 -15.09 -9.14 -0.98
N ASP A 94 -14.47 -10.10 -0.32
CA ASP A 94 -13.38 -9.89 0.62
C ASP A 94 -12.07 -10.14 -0.11
N PHE A 95 -11.19 -9.14 -0.11
CA PHE A 95 -9.98 -9.20 -0.92
C PHE A 95 -8.87 -8.30 -0.37
N HIS A 96 -7.65 -8.61 -0.76
CA HIS A 96 -6.50 -7.73 -0.75
C HIS A 96 -6.03 -7.50 -2.19
N LEU A 97 -5.95 -6.25 -2.59
CA LEU A 97 -5.41 -5.82 -3.88
C LEU A 97 -4.17 -4.98 -3.64
N SER A 98 -3.08 -5.31 -4.31
CA SER A 98 -1.87 -4.51 -4.36
C SER A 98 -1.56 -4.10 -5.80
N LEU A 99 -1.07 -2.87 -5.99
CA LEU A 99 -0.64 -2.36 -7.29
C LEU A 99 0.27 -1.14 -7.13
N ALA A 100 1.01 -0.83 -8.18
CA ALA A 100 1.72 0.43 -8.30
C ALA A 100 1.01 1.35 -9.31
N VAL A 101 0.90 2.63 -9.00
CA VAL A 101 0.29 3.64 -9.86
C VAL A 101 1.22 4.83 -10.04
N ARG A 102 1.29 5.36 -11.27
CA ARG A 102 2.00 6.59 -11.63
C ARG A 102 1.09 7.48 -12.44
N GLN A 103 1.14 8.78 -12.17
CA GLN A 103 0.29 9.76 -12.85
C GLN A 103 1.10 10.94 -13.39
N VAL A 104 0.82 11.30 -14.62
CA VAL A 104 1.46 12.43 -15.32
C VAL A 104 0.38 13.28 -16.01
N PRO A 105 0.31 14.59 -15.70
CA PRO A 105 1.01 15.26 -14.62
C PRO A 105 0.52 14.82 -13.24
N PHE A 106 1.34 14.95 -12.21
CA PHE A 106 1.00 14.59 -10.83
C PHE A 106 -0.25 15.32 -10.31
N ALA A 107 -0.54 16.49 -10.87
CA ALA A 107 -1.71 17.30 -10.53
C ALA A 107 -3.05 16.77 -11.09
N ALA A 108 -3.01 15.77 -11.98
CA ALA A 108 -4.22 15.17 -12.54
C ALA A 108 -4.93 14.27 -11.51
N ASN A 109 -6.05 13.66 -11.91
CA ASN A 109 -6.84 12.80 -11.05
C ASN A 109 -7.10 11.45 -11.74
N ALA A 110 -7.16 10.41 -10.94
CA ALA A 110 -7.48 9.05 -11.33
C ALA A 110 -7.99 8.26 -10.11
N GLY A 111 -8.18 6.95 -10.22
CA GLY A 111 -8.62 6.16 -9.09
C GLY A 111 -8.64 4.66 -9.38
N ILE A 112 -8.79 3.90 -8.31
CA ILE A 112 -9.00 2.45 -8.34
C ILE A 112 -10.38 2.20 -7.74
N GLN A 113 -11.34 1.78 -8.57
CA GLN A 113 -12.66 1.35 -8.14
C GLN A 113 -12.59 -0.05 -7.56
N PHE A 114 -13.31 -0.31 -6.49
CA PHE A 114 -13.46 -1.65 -5.91
C PHE A 114 -14.85 -1.84 -5.29
N ARG A 115 -15.33 -3.07 -5.27
CA ARG A 115 -16.72 -3.38 -4.91
C ARG A 115 -17.69 -2.44 -5.60
N SER A 116 -17.42 -2.14 -6.87
CA SER A 116 -18.14 -1.15 -7.66
C SER A 116 -18.85 -1.78 -8.83
N GLN A 117 -19.81 -1.06 -9.39
CA GLN A 117 -20.59 -1.49 -10.54
C GLN A 117 -20.54 -0.44 -11.65
N PRO A 118 -20.45 -0.88 -12.93
CA PRO A 118 -20.61 0.02 -14.05
C PRO A 118 -22.04 0.58 -14.11
N ARG A 119 -22.16 1.84 -14.49
CA ARG A 119 -23.44 2.52 -14.71
C ARG A 119 -23.62 2.91 -16.16
N ALA A 120 -24.87 3.20 -16.50
CA ALA A 120 -25.21 3.74 -17.81
C ALA A 120 -24.42 5.03 -18.08
N GLY A 121 -24.00 5.24 -19.33
CA GLY A 121 -23.18 6.39 -19.72
C GLY A 121 -21.69 6.25 -19.38
N GLY A 122 -21.22 5.05 -19.02
CA GLY A 122 -19.80 4.78 -18.78
C GLY A 122 -19.28 5.24 -17.43
N SER A 123 -20.17 5.58 -16.49
CA SER A 123 -19.78 5.95 -15.13
C SER A 123 -19.69 4.74 -14.19
N ALA A 124 -19.29 4.95 -12.94
CA ALA A 124 -19.17 3.96 -11.90
C ALA A 124 -20.06 4.27 -10.70
N PHE A 125 -20.39 3.27 -9.89
CA PHE A 125 -21.02 3.42 -8.58
C PHE A 125 -20.31 2.49 -7.60
N GLY A 126 -19.86 3.01 -6.47
CA GLY A 126 -19.20 2.25 -5.42
C GLY A 126 -17.92 2.91 -4.94
N TYR A 127 -17.09 2.14 -4.24
CA TYR A 127 -15.87 2.67 -3.62
C TYR A 127 -14.75 2.97 -4.61
N GLN A 128 -14.05 4.06 -4.37
CA GLN A 128 -12.85 4.46 -5.10
C GLN A 128 -11.71 4.83 -4.14
N ALA A 129 -10.58 4.22 -4.34
CA ALA A 129 -9.31 4.65 -3.77
C ALA A 129 -8.72 5.72 -4.71
N ASP A 130 -8.74 6.97 -4.26
CA ASP A 130 -8.41 8.12 -5.09
C ASP A 130 -6.92 8.27 -5.36
N VAL A 131 -6.62 8.72 -6.56
CA VAL A 131 -5.29 9.07 -7.07
C VAL A 131 -5.34 10.50 -7.60
N GLY A 132 -4.38 11.35 -7.19
CA GLY A 132 -4.28 12.72 -7.66
C GLY A 132 -3.88 13.69 -6.56
N LYS A 133 -3.38 14.86 -6.95
CA LYS A 133 -2.95 15.90 -6.01
C LYS A 133 -4.09 16.31 -5.07
N GLY A 134 -3.87 16.13 -3.76
CA GLY A 134 -4.87 16.40 -2.74
C GLY A 134 -5.92 15.31 -2.54
N TRP A 135 -5.85 14.22 -3.33
CA TRP A 135 -6.77 13.07 -3.27
C TRP A 135 -6.09 11.75 -2.93
N TRP A 136 -4.77 11.65 -3.13
CA TRP A 136 -4.03 10.43 -2.88
C TRP A 136 -4.37 9.77 -1.55
N GLY A 137 -4.84 8.53 -1.60
CA GLY A 137 -5.19 7.74 -0.42
C GLY A 137 -6.54 8.08 0.21
N THR A 138 -7.35 8.96 -0.37
CA THR A 138 -8.72 9.25 0.05
C THR A 138 -9.65 8.12 -0.39
N LEU A 139 -10.61 7.76 0.44
CA LEU A 139 -11.68 6.85 0.09
C LEU A 139 -12.90 7.66 -0.31
N TYR A 140 -13.30 7.51 -1.56
CA TYR A 140 -14.46 8.16 -2.16
C TYR A 140 -15.53 7.12 -2.51
N HIS A 141 -16.77 7.55 -2.61
CA HIS A 141 -17.87 6.72 -3.11
C HIS A 141 -18.45 7.39 -4.35
N GLU A 142 -18.08 6.85 -5.52
CA GLU A 142 -18.45 7.40 -6.83
C GLU A 142 -19.95 7.31 -7.04
N HIS A 143 -20.56 8.43 -7.48
CA HIS A 143 -22.00 8.59 -7.69
C HIS A 143 -22.90 8.13 -6.51
N GLY A 144 -22.37 8.16 -5.29
CA GLY A 144 -23.10 7.81 -4.08
C GLY A 144 -22.86 8.82 -2.96
N ARG A 145 -22.13 8.40 -1.93
CA ARG A 145 -21.97 9.16 -0.68
C ARG A 145 -20.82 10.19 -0.69
N GLY A 146 -20.04 10.30 -1.79
CA GLY A 146 -18.93 11.23 -1.88
C GLY A 146 -17.71 10.81 -1.05
N ILE A 147 -17.02 11.76 -0.40
CA ILE A 147 -15.86 11.47 0.44
C ILE A 147 -16.31 10.73 1.69
N LEU A 148 -15.88 9.48 1.84
CA LEU A 148 -16.11 8.66 3.04
C LEU A 148 -15.04 8.86 4.10
N ALA A 149 -13.78 8.92 3.68
CA ALA A 149 -12.66 9.19 4.58
C ALA A 149 -11.52 9.84 3.82
N LYS A 150 -11.03 10.98 4.33
CA LYS A 150 -9.84 11.63 3.77
C LYS A 150 -8.57 10.87 4.14
N SER A 151 -7.60 10.89 3.25
CA SER A 151 -6.28 10.35 3.51
C SER A 151 -5.65 10.96 4.76
N ARG A 152 -5.04 10.13 5.58
CA ARG A 152 -4.19 10.53 6.72
C ARG A 152 -2.71 10.64 6.33
N VAL A 153 -2.35 10.10 5.18
CA VAL A 153 -1.03 10.31 4.56
C VAL A 153 -1.09 11.66 3.87
N THR A 154 -0.84 12.70 4.67
CA THR A 154 -0.78 14.09 4.20
C THR A 154 0.67 14.48 3.97
N GLY A 155 0.91 15.25 2.93
CA GLY A 155 2.25 15.70 2.58
C GLY A 155 2.78 15.01 1.32
N GLU A 156 3.30 15.83 0.42
CA GLU A 156 3.83 15.36 -0.86
C GLU A 156 5.16 14.59 -0.68
N GLU A 157 5.82 14.73 0.48
CA GLU A 157 7.05 14.02 0.84
C GLU A 157 6.83 12.49 0.98
N HIS A 158 5.58 12.04 1.13
CA HIS A 158 5.21 10.64 1.20
C HIS A 158 4.89 10.03 -0.16
N LEU A 159 4.88 10.86 -1.20
CA LEU A 159 4.51 10.51 -2.56
C LEU A 159 5.70 10.67 -3.51
N ASN A 160 5.85 9.74 -4.42
CA ASN A 160 6.75 9.92 -5.54
C ASN A 160 5.99 10.63 -6.67
N GLN A 161 6.22 11.94 -6.81
CA GLN A 161 5.51 12.78 -7.77
C GLN A 161 5.84 12.46 -9.24
N GLU A 162 7.04 11.93 -9.49
CA GLU A 162 7.53 11.61 -10.83
C GLU A 162 7.56 10.10 -11.12
N GLY A 163 7.26 9.28 -10.11
CA GLY A 163 7.42 7.84 -10.19
C GLY A 163 6.20 7.06 -9.70
N TRP A 164 6.48 5.82 -9.37
CA TRP A 164 5.47 4.87 -8.92
C TRP A 164 5.16 5.04 -7.44
N ASN A 165 3.87 4.98 -7.12
CA ASN A 165 3.38 4.92 -5.75
C ASN A 165 2.69 3.57 -5.55
N GLN A 166 3.04 2.89 -4.45
CA GLN A 166 2.43 1.61 -4.09
C GLN A 166 1.08 1.86 -3.42
N TYR A 167 0.06 1.21 -3.91
CA TYR A 167 -1.28 1.23 -3.34
C TYR A 167 -1.67 -0.17 -2.87
N GLU A 168 -2.32 -0.27 -1.70
CA GLU A 168 -2.91 -1.51 -1.23
C GLU A 168 -4.32 -1.24 -0.71
N ILE A 169 -5.24 -2.12 -1.03
CA ILE A 169 -6.65 -2.07 -0.62
C ILE A 169 -6.98 -3.41 0.04
N LEU A 170 -7.31 -3.38 1.33
CA LEU A 170 -7.85 -4.52 2.04
C LEU A 170 -9.30 -4.25 2.38
N ALA A 171 -10.22 -5.09 1.90
CA ALA A 171 -11.64 -5.01 2.18
C ALA A 171 -12.12 -6.36 2.72
N MET A 172 -12.59 -6.38 3.98
CA MET A 172 -13.06 -7.58 4.68
C MET A 172 -14.38 -7.28 5.38
N GLY A 173 -15.49 -7.90 4.92
CA GLY A 173 -16.80 -7.55 5.43
C GLY A 173 -17.06 -6.04 5.33
N PRO A 174 -17.41 -5.36 6.44
CA PRO A 174 -17.60 -3.91 6.47
C PRO A 174 -16.32 -3.09 6.57
N ASP A 175 -15.17 -3.72 6.79
CA ASP A 175 -13.94 -3.04 7.11
C ASP A 175 -13.09 -2.81 5.86
N ILE A 176 -12.62 -1.58 5.68
CA ILE A 176 -11.84 -1.14 4.53
C ILE A 176 -10.58 -0.43 5.03
N TRP A 177 -9.44 -0.86 4.53
CA TRP A 177 -8.15 -0.20 4.75
C TRP A 177 -7.50 0.14 3.42
N LEU A 178 -7.00 1.37 3.33
CA LEU A 178 -6.16 1.81 2.22
C LEU A 178 -4.76 2.07 2.75
N PHE A 179 -3.77 1.59 2.00
CA PHE A 179 -2.37 1.89 2.24
C PHE A 179 -1.78 2.61 1.04
N LEU A 180 -0.93 3.57 1.32
CA LEU A 180 -0.20 4.33 0.31
C LEU A 180 1.27 4.39 0.72
N ASN A 181 2.14 3.83 -0.12
CA ASN A 181 3.57 3.68 0.14
C ASN A 181 3.87 3.09 1.53
N GLY A 182 3.15 2.01 1.89
CA GLY A 182 3.29 1.28 3.15
C GLY A 182 2.72 1.98 4.38
N LYS A 183 2.01 3.10 4.21
CA LYS A 183 1.35 3.82 5.32
C LYS A 183 -0.17 3.70 5.22
N ILE A 184 -0.84 3.46 6.34
CA ILE A 184 -2.31 3.48 6.39
C ILE A 184 -2.79 4.89 6.05
N SER A 185 -3.49 5.03 4.94
CA SER A 185 -4.13 6.30 4.54
C SER A 185 -5.56 6.39 5.03
N VAL A 186 -6.29 5.27 4.99
CA VAL A 186 -7.67 5.16 5.49
C VAL A 186 -7.85 3.86 6.25
N ALA A 187 -8.64 3.92 7.32
CA ALA A 187 -9.28 2.79 7.95
C ALA A 187 -10.74 3.19 8.22
N LEU A 188 -11.68 2.43 7.69
CA LEU A 188 -13.12 2.72 7.78
C LEU A 188 -13.91 1.44 8.09
N HIS A 189 -14.83 1.53 9.05
CA HIS A 189 -15.90 0.55 9.26
C HIS A 189 -17.18 1.07 8.63
N ASP A 190 -17.64 0.45 7.57
CA ASP A 190 -18.80 0.89 6.79
C ASP A 190 -19.86 -0.23 6.70
N PRO A 191 -20.74 -0.38 7.72
CA PRO A 191 -21.74 -1.44 7.74
C PRO A 191 -22.81 -1.32 6.66
N GLU A 192 -23.03 -0.12 6.12
CA GLU A 192 -24.05 0.19 5.12
C GLU A 192 -23.52 0.14 3.67
N GLY A 193 -22.23 -0.09 3.49
CA GLY A 193 -21.61 -0.04 2.17
C GLY A 193 -21.64 -1.34 1.40
N GLU A 194 -21.17 -1.29 0.16
CA GLU A 194 -21.13 -2.41 -0.76
C GLU A 194 -20.22 -3.53 -0.25
N ARG A 195 -20.72 -4.77 -0.35
CA ARG A 195 -19.99 -5.98 0.08
C ARG A 195 -19.35 -6.72 -1.07
N SER A 196 -19.75 -6.44 -2.31
CA SER A 196 -19.17 -7.04 -3.50
C SER A 196 -19.29 -6.10 -4.70
N GLY A 197 -18.54 -6.40 -5.73
CA GLY A 197 -18.53 -5.69 -6.98
C GLY A 197 -17.21 -5.88 -7.71
N ARG A 198 -17.02 -5.16 -8.79
CA ARG A 198 -15.84 -5.26 -9.65
C ARG A 198 -14.75 -4.30 -9.23
N ILE A 199 -13.55 -4.61 -9.71
CA ILE A 199 -12.41 -3.69 -9.72
C ILE A 199 -12.40 -2.96 -11.05
N ALA A 200 -12.13 -1.63 -11.02
CA ALA A 200 -11.85 -0.88 -12.24
C ALA A 200 -10.76 0.15 -12.01
N LEU A 201 -10.11 0.51 -13.10
CA LEU A 201 -9.11 1.58 -13.14
C LEU A 201 -9.75 2.81 -13.78
N GLN A 202 -9.49 3.98 -13.22
CA GLN A 202 -10.04 5.24 -13.74
C GLN A 202 -8.96 6.09 -14.39
N VAL A 203 -9.28 6.70 -15.51
CA VAL A 203 -8.66 7.94 -15.99
C VAL A 203 -9.69 9.05 -15.94
N HIS A 204 -9.42 10.08 -15.13
CA HIS A 204 -10.38 11.13 -14.84
C HIS A 204 -10.49 12.13 -16.00
N GLY A 205 -11.70 12.62 -16.26
CA GLY A 205 -11.95 13.65 -17.26
C GLY A 205 -11.37 15.02 -16.87
N GLY A 206 -11.36 15.93 -17.82
CA GLY A 206 -11.11 17.36 -17.58
C GLY A 206 -9.77 17.89 -18.02
N MET A 207 -8.68 17.14 -17.96
CA MET A 207 -7.36 17.60 -18.44
C MET A 207 -6.62 16.50 -19.20
N PRO A 208 -5.67 16.85 -20.08
CA PRO A 208 -4.75 15.86 -20.66
C PRO A 208 -3.95 15.20 -19.56
N GLN A 209 -3.91 13.84 -19.58
CA GLN A 209 -3.18 13.07 -18.59
C GLN A 209 -2.85 11.68 -19.09
N ARG A 210 -1.92 11.06 -18.41
CA ARG A 210 -1.56 9.66 -18.52
C ARG A 210 -1.49 9.08 -17.12
N VAL A 211 -2.28 8.07 -16.83
CA VAL A 211 -2.17 7.27 -15.62
C VAL A 211 -1.73 5.86 -15.99
N GLU A 212 -0.89 5.27 -15.18
CA GLU A 212 -0.33 3.94 -15.41
C GLU A 212 -0.50 3.09 -14.16
N TYR A 213 -0.88 1.83 -14.36
CA TYR A 213 -1.11 0.83 -13.31
C TYR A 213 -0.33 -0.43 -13.64
N LYS A 214 0.43 -0.97 -12.68
CA LYS A 214 1.17 -2.23 -12.86
C LYS A 214 1.23 -3.06 -11.59
N GLY A 215 1.60 -4.33 -11.74
CA GLY A 215 1.75 -5.24 -10.61
C GLY A 215 0.43 -5.38 -9.83
N LEU A 216 -0.68 -5.50 -10.57
CA LEU A 216 -1.99 -5.71 -9.98
C LEU A 216 -2.08 -7.16 -9.50
N ASN A 217 -2.01 -7.33 -8.18
CA ASN A 217 -2.09 -8.64 -7.53
C ASN A 217 -3.29 -8.68 -6.60
N LEU A 218 -4.04 -9.77 -6.67
CA LEU A 218 -5.27 -9.99 -5.93
C LEU A 218 -5.16 -11.24 -5.06
N THR A 219 -5.56 -11.13 -3.80
CA THR A 219 -5.84 -12.26 -2.92
C THR A 219 -7.32 -12.21 -2.56
N GLU A 220 -8.09 -13.19 -2.98
CA GLU A 220 -9.49 -13.31 -2.58
C GLU A 220 -9.62 -14.04 -1.23
N ASN A 221 -10.62 -13.63 -0.45
CA ASN A 221 -10.92 -14.18 0.88
C ASN A 221 -9.65 -14.29 1.76
N PRO A 222 -8.87 -13.21 1.93
CA PRO A 222 -7.62 -13.26 2.67
C PRO A 222 -7.87 -13.73 4.10
N THR A 223 -7.07 -14.72 4.54
CA THR A 223 -7.02 -15.10 5.95
C THR A 223 -5.89 -14.33 6.60
N GLY A 224 -6.21 -13.46 7.51
CA GLY A 224 -5.23 -12.57 8.12
C GLY A 224 -5.84 -11.21 8.38
N GLY A 225 -5.02 -10.20 8.36
CA GLY A 225 -5.43 -8.85 8.65
C GLY A 225 -4.24 -7.90 8.68
N ILE A 226 -4.35 -6.83 9.44
CA ILE A 226 -3.26 -5.89 9.61
C ILE A 226 -2.35 -6.39 10.72
N ALA A 227 -1.14 -6.81 10.35
CA ALA A 227 -0.08 -7.18 11.29
C ALA A 227 0.71 -5.93 11.73
N GLY A 228 1.47 -6.05 12.82
CA GLY A 228 2.35 -4.98 13.32
C GLY A 228 1.64 -3.90 14.14
N SER A 229 0.32 -3.98 14.30
CA SER A 229 -0.44 -3.07 15.16
C SER A 229 -1.12 -3.81 16.29
N ASN A 230 -1.20 -3.17 17.46
CA ASN A 230 -2.11 -3.60 18.50
C ASN A 230 -3.54 -3.51 17.96
N GLN A 231 -4.31 -4.60 18.03
CA GLN A 231 -5.71 -4.64 17.60
C GLN A 231 -6.56 -3.52 18.23
N ASN A 232 -6.20 -3.07 19.43
CA ASN A 232 -6.85 -1.94 20.10
C ASN A 232 -6.49 -0.60 19.41
N ALA A 233 -5.25 -0.42 18.97
CA ALA A 233 -4.85 0.77 18.22
C ALA A 233 -5.55 0.86 16.86
N LEU A 234 -5.83 -0.28 16.21
CA LEU A 234 -6.64 -0.32 14.99
C LEU A 234 -8.10 0.04 15.25
N ARG A 235 -8.68 -0.42 16.35
CA ARG A 235 -10.05 -0.04 16.76
C ARG A 235 -10.15 1.44 17.10
N GLU A 236 -9.16 2.01 17.78
CA GLU A 236 -9.07 3.46 18.01
C GLU A 236 -8.89 4.25 16.71
N PHE A 237 -8.27 3.64 15.71
CA PHE A 237 -8.13 4.19 14.37
C PHE A 237 -9.47 4.21 13.62
N LEU A 238 -10.33 3.22 13.85
CA LEU A 238 -11.67 3.11 13.25
C LEU A 238 -12.70 4.03 13.92
N GLN A 239 -12.44 4.50 15.15
CA GLN A 239 -13.40 5.30 15.94
C GLN A 239 -13.19 6.82 15.85
N LYS A 240 -12.19 7.29 15.12
CA LYS A 240 -11.85 8.72 14.91
C LYS A 240 -12.12 9.16 13.48
#